data_68a66dd3ad28a4c2524c2e73bb9e6874
#
_entry.id   68a66dd3ad28a4c2524c2e73bb9e6874
#
_cell.length_a   1.000
_cell.length_b   1.000
_cell.length_c   1.000
_cell.angle_alpha   90.00
_cell.angle_beta   90.00
_cell.angle_gamma   90.00
#
_symmetry.space_group_name_H-M   'P 1'
#
loop_
_entity.id
_entity.type
_entity.pdbx_description
1 polymer ?
#
loop_
_entity_poly.entity_id
_entity_poly.type
_entity_poly.pdbx_seq_one_letter_code
_entity_poly.pdbx_strand_id
1 'polypeptide(L)'
;LVCSRLLNRPVVQSRQDIRPFHIADYDLHKFDPRDRETQKKFHLYFKNRGIDLSTQYAFHRHFCLATKYDAEETIHTCLAFPLTLPKGDGTVVGFEERDCVRIDGSSNYQDKAEEGNTNEGLWIVSPAQTPLAEAKHVYWFESAYDAMAYYQLHQAQNQELQKAVFVSTGGKPIEKQTRDVLELTIPATQHICFNNNRKGWNFKRELQQEICRTVHSAIEETPERKP
;
A
#
# COMPACT_ATOMS: atom_id res chain seq x y z
N LEU A 1 30.74 -10.63 4.08
CA LEU A 1 30.42 -12.07 4.03
C LEU A 1 31.64 -12.91 3.68
N VAL A 2 32.46 -12.53 2.68
CA VAL A 2 33.67 -13.25 2.29
C VAL A 2 34.74 -13.19 3.39
N CYS A 3 34.97 -12.00 3.97
CA CYS A 3 35.94 -11.82 5.05
C CYS A 3 35.58 -12.58 6.35
N SER A 4 34.28 -12.69 6.69
CA SER A 4 33.84 -13.43 7.88
C SER A 4 34.07 -14.93 7.76
N ARG A 5 33.94 -15.50 6.56
CA ARG A 5 34.26 -16.91 6.30
C ARG A 5 35.73 -17.21 6.44
N LEU A 6 36.59 -16.31 5.98
CA LEU A 6 38.05 -16.47 6.07
C LEU A 6 38.55 -16.36 7.54
N LEU A 7 37.86 -15.62 8.38
CA LEU A 7 38.25 -15.41 9.78
C LEU A 7 37.53 -16.35 10.76
N ASN A 8 36.70 -17.29 10.25
CA ASN A 8 35.90 -18.23 11.06
C ASN A 8 35.12 -17.55 12.20
N ARG A 9 34.71 -16.30 11.99
CA ARG A 9 33.91 -15.53 12.95
C ARG A 9 32.45 -15.59 12.56
N PRO A 10 31.54 -15.87 13.51
CA PRO A 10 30.12 -15.79 13.22
C PRO A 10 29.78 -14.36 12.80
N VAL A 11 29.03 -14.21 11.69
CA VAL A 11 28.42 -12.94 11.32
C VAL A 11 27.33 -12.68 12.34
N VAL A 12 27.63 -11.88 13.33
CA VAL A 12 26.61 -11.27 14.18
C VAL A 12 25.91 -10.25 13.29
N GLN A 13 24.83 -10.65 12.63
CA GLN A 13 23.86 -9.68 12.15
C GLN A 13 23.37 -8.99 13.42
N SER A 14 23.76 -7.73 13.59
CA SER A 14 23.09 -6.86 14.56
C SER A 14 21.61 -6.91 14.18
N ARG A 15 20.79 -7.55 15.02
CA ARG A 15 19.35 -7.29 15.01
C ARG A 15 19.28 -5.79 15.30
N GLN A 16 19.05 -4.99 14.27
CA GLN A 16 18.54 -3.65 14.49
C GLN A 16 17.29 -3.86 15.33
N ASP A 17 17.26 -3.28 16.51
CA ASP A 17 16.06 -3.23 17.32
C ASP A 17 15.04 -2.44 16.50
N ILE A 18 14.23 -3.15 15.74
CA ILE A 18 13.15 -2.56 14.93
C ILE A 18 12.16 -1.99 15.94
N ARG A 19 12.17 -0.67 16.08
CA ARG A 19 11.17 0.00 16.92
C ARG A 19 9.79 -0.24 16.31
N PRO A 20 8.77 -0.53 17.14
CA PRO A 20 7.42 -0.65 16.65
C PRO A 20 6.98 0.69 16.03
N PHE A 21 6.17 0.62 14.97
CA PHE A 21 5.60 1.80 14.34
C PHE A 21 4.69 2.56 15.31
N HIS A 22 4.92 3.84 15.46
CA HIS A 22 4.05 4.75 16.22
C HIS A 22 3.70 5.95 15.34
N ILE A 23 2.42 6.11 15.00
CA ILE A 23 1.94 7.23 14.17
C ILE A 23 2.25 8.59 14.81
N ALA A 24 2.37 8.63 16.14
CA ALA A 24 2.72 9.83 16.90
C ALA A 24 4.16 10.33 16.65
N ASP A 25 5.03 9.51 16.07
CA ASP A 25 6.41 9.90 15.71
C ASP A 25 6.45 10.72 14.41
N TYR A 26 5.31 10.91 13.76
CA TYR A 26 5.18 11.63 12.50
C TYR A 26 4.35 12.89 12.66
N ASP A 27 4.82 13.99 12.08
CA ASP A 27 3.97 15.15 11.81
C ASP A 27 3.25 14.94 10.46
N LEU A 28 1.91 14.85 10.53
CA LEU A 28 1.09 14.47 9.38
C LEU A 28 0.37 15.69 8.80
N HIS A 29 0.61 15.94 7.51
CA HIS A 29 -0.07 16.95 6.74
C HIS A 29 -1.09 16.30 5.80
N LYS A 30 -2.38 16.51 6.08
CA LYS A 30 -3.47 15.98 5.24
C LYS A 30 -3.71 16.86 4.03
N PHE A 31 -4.07 16.25 2.91
CA PHE A 31 -4.49 16.98 1.73
C PHE A 31 -5.91 17.52 1.92
N ASP A 32 -6.08 18.83 1.73
CA ASP A 32 -7.40 19.45 1.69
C ASP A 32 -7.73 19.89 0.24
N PRO A 33 -8.75 19.26 -0.40
CA PRO A 33 -9.18 19.64 -1.75
C PRO A 33 -9.67 21.09 -1.87
N ARG A 34 -10.00 21.75 -0.77
CA ARG A 34 -10.53 23.13 -0.74
C ARG A 34 -9.44 24.18 -0.47
N ASP A 35 -8.25 23.73 -0.02
CA ASP A 35 -7.14 24.60 0.32
C ASP A 35 -6.04 24.56 -0.74
N ARG A 36 -5.85 25.68 -1.46
CA ARG A 36 -4.82 25.81 -2.49
C ARG A 36 -3.39 25.69 -1.95
N GLU A 37 -3.13 26.13 -0.73
CA GLU A 37 -1.80 26.05 -0.14
C GLU A 37 -1.45 24.60 0.18
N THR A 38 -2.41 23.83 0.68
CA THR A 38 -2.25 22.38 0.85
C THR A 38 -1.98 21.71 -0.49
N GLN A 39 -2.78 22.01 -1.54
CA GLN A 39 -2.59 21.44 -2.87
C GLN A 39 -1.18 21.69 -3.43
N LYS A 40 -0.62 22.89 -3.23
CA LYS A 40 0.75 23.22 -3.67
C LYS A 40 1.80 22.33 -3.03
N LYS A 41 1.66 22.01 -1.73
CA LYS A 41 2.60 21.16 -1.00
C LYS A 41 2.68 19.76 -1.61
N PHE A 42 1.56 19.21 -2.08
CA PHE A 42 1.49 17.88 -2.69
C PHE A 42 1.84 17.89 -4.19
N HIS A 43 1.79 19.05 -4.84
CA HIS A 43 1.96 19.15 -6.29
C HIS A 43 3.25 18.50 -6.80
N LEU A 44 4.39 18.70 -6.13
CA LEU A 44 5.68 18.15 -6.54
C LEU A 44 5.70 16.61 -6.55
N TYR A 45 5.05 15.99 -5.58
CA TYR A 45 5.01 14.53 -5.43
C TYR A 45 4.18 13.88 -6.54
N PHE A 46 3.08 14.51 -6.94
CA PHE A 46 2.18 13.96 -7.94
C PHE A 46 2.53 14.37 -9.37
N LYS A 47 3.07 15.57 -9.58
CA LYS A 47 3.46 16.08 -10.90
C LYS A 47 4.42 15.15 -11.64
N ASN A 48 5.47 14.70 -10.96
CA ASN A 48 6.49 13.83 -11.55
C ASN A 48 5.93 12.44 -11.92
N ARG A 49 4.80 12.05 -11.33
CA ARG A 49 4.08 10.79 -11.60
C ARG A 49 2.92 10.96 -12.56
N GLY A 50 2.63 12.17 -13.01
CA GLY A 50 1.53 12.48 -13.92
C GLY A 50 0.15 12.28 -13.29
N ILE A 51 0.03 12.26 -11.95
CA ILE A 51 -1.25 12.14 -11.25
C ILE A 51 -1.91 13.52 -11.17
N ASP A 52 -3.06 13.65 -11.81
CA ASP A 52 -3.81 14.90 -11.89
C ASP A 52 -4.55 15.24 -10.59
N LEU A 53 -5.03 16.47 -10.50
CA LEU A 53 -5.70 16.98 -9.31
C LEU A 53 -7.05 16.29 -9.07
N SER A 54 -7.75 15.86 -10.11
CA SER A 54 -9.04 15.17 -9.99
C SER A 54 -8.88 13.80 -9.33
N THR A 55 -7.80 13.10 -9.70
CA THR A 55 -7.42 11.82 -9.06
C THR A 55 -6.98 12.04 -7.63
N GLN A 56 -6.18 13.08 -7.34
CA GLN A 56 -5.84 13.44 -5.96
C GLN A 56 -7.10 13.71 -5.12
N TYR A 57 -8.12 14.36 -5.68
CA TYR A 57 -9.39 14.58 -4.98
C TYR A 57 -10.14 13.28 -4.70
N ALA A 58 -10.15 12.34 -5.65
CA ALA A 58 -10.80 11.05 -5.44
C ALA A 58 -10.17 10.27 -4.27
N PHE A 59 -8.85 10.37 -4.10
CA PHE A 59 -8.09 9.64 -3.09
C PHE A 59 -7.64 10.49 -1.89
N HIS A 60 -8.13 11.73 -1.73
CA HIS A 60 -7.60 12.72 -0.77
C HIS A 60 -7.55 12.25 0.70
N ARG A 61 -8.34 11.27 1.07
CA ARG A 61 -8.35 10.71 2.44
C ARG A 61 -7.34 9.59 2.66
N HIS A 62 -6.68 9.15 1.59
CA HIS A 62 -5.90 7.93 1.57
C HIS A 62 -4.40 8.17 1.37
N PHE A 63 -3.96 9.40 1.46
CA PHE A 63 -2.56 9.80 1.48
C PHE A 63 -2.36 11.06 2.33
N CYS A 64 -1.14 11.28 2.78
CA CYS A 64 -0.73 12.49 3.50
C CYS A 64 0.76 12.77 3.24
N LEU A 65 1.25 13.94 3.65
CA LEU A 65 2.68 14.12 3.84
C LEU A 65 3.00 13.71 5.27
N ALA A 66 4.01 12.87 5.44
CA ALA A 66 4.51 12.42 6.72
C ALA A 66 5.93 12.96 6.89
N THR A 67 6.15 13.74 7.93
CA THR A 67 7.47 14.27 8.30
C THR A 67 7.94 13.57 9.54
N LYS A 68 9.14 12.95 9.47
CA LYS A 68 9.80 12.31 10.58
C LYS A 68 11.16 12.96 10.80
N TYR A 69 11.53 13.16 12.07
CA TYR A 69 12.87 13.56 12.47
C TYR A 69 13.70 12.31 12.69
N ASP A 70 14.85 12.19 12.03
CA ASP A 70 15.79 11.10 12.28
C ASP A 70 16.74 11.42 13.44
N ALA A 71 17.59 10.45 13.82
CA ALA A 71 18.54 10.60 14.92
C ALA A 71 19.61 11.69 14.67
N GLU A 72 19.76 12.15 13.42
CA GLU A 72 20.70 13.19 13.01
C GLU A 72 20.03 14.57 12.87
N GLU A 73 18.79 14.71 13.37
CA GLU A 73 17.94 15.89 13.19
C GLU A 73 17.63 16.23 11.72
N THR A 74 17.84 15.30 10.81
CA THR A 74 17.50 15.47 9.40
C THR A 74 15.99 15.30 9.24
N ILE A 75 15.31 16.33 8.74
CA ILE A 75 13.88 16.27 8.49
C ILE A 75 13.65 15.62 7.14
N HIS A 76 12.89 14.52 7.13
CA HIS A 76 12.40 13.88 5.92
C HIS A 76 10.90 14.09 5.83
N THR A 77 10.44 14.56 4.68
CA THR A 77 9.01 14.61 4.36
C THR A 77 8.74 13.73 3.17
N CYS A 78 7.87 12.73 3.36
CA CYS A 78 7.52 11.76 2.34
C CYS A 78 6.04 11.89 1.98
N LEU A 79 5.68 11.56 0.74
CA LEU A 79 4.30 11.20 0.46
C LEU A 79 4.03 9.82 1.05
N ALA A 80 3.10 9.75 1.97
CA ALA A 80 2.80 8.57 2.76
C ALA A 80 1.38 8.05 2.45
N PHE A 81 1.28 6.75 2.20
CA PHE A 81 0.03 6.04 2.00
C PHE A 81 -0.20 5.14 3.22
N PRO A 82 -1.21 5.45 4.06
CA PRO A 82 -1.44 4.71 5.30
C PRO A 82 -1.76 3.24 5.05
N LEU A 83 -1.06 2.36 5.75
CA LEU A 83 -1.27 0.91 5.71
C LEU A 83 -2.17 0.50 6.87
N THR A 84 -3.16 -0.34 6.59
CA THR A 84 -4.09 -0.89 7.59
C THR A 84 -4.12 -2.41 7.50
N LEU A 85 -4.56 -3.06 8.58
CA LEU A 85 -4.81 -4.51 8.56
C LEU A 85 -6.14 -4.78 7.85
N PRO A 86 -6.23 -5.77 6.94
CA PRO A 86 -7.48 -6.10 6.24
C PRO A 86 -8.65 -6.42 7.19
N LYS A 87 -8.36 -7.15 8.27
CA LYS A 87 -9.32 -7.53 9.33
C LYS A 87 -9.21 -6.65 10.59
N GLY A 88 -8.56 -5.49 10.48
CA GLY A 88 -8.40 -4.56 11.59
C GLY A 88 -9.54 -3.56 11.72
N ASP A 89 -9.42 -2.69 12.69
CA ASP A 89 -10.34 -1.60 13.00
C ASP A 89 -10.07 -0.32 12.19
N GLY A 90 -9.17 -0.38 11.21
CA GLY A 90 -8.70 0.77 10.43
C GLY A 90 -7.52 1.52 11.04
N THR A 91 -6.96 1.03 12.15
CA THR A 91 -5.73 1.59 12.73
C THR A 91 -4.58 1.51 11.73
N VAL A 92 -3.87 2.63 11.56
CA VAL A 92 -2.69 2.71 10.70
C VAL A 92 -1.53 2.00 11.39
N VAL A 93 -0.98 1.00 10.69
CA VAL A 93 0.12 0.16 11.19
C VAL A 93 1.45 0.41 10.47
N GLY A 94 1.47 1.34 9.56
CA GLY A 94 2.66 1.73 8.79
C GLY A 94 2.31 2.67 7.65
N PHE A 95 3.33 3.04 6.89
CA PHE A 95 3.18 3.82 5.67
C PHE A 95 3.90 3.15 4.50
N GLU A 96 3.29 3.18 3.32
CA GLU A 96 4.02 3.06 2.07
C GLU A 96 4.55 4.47 1.74
N GLU A 97 5.81 4.74 2.05
CA GLU A 97 6.46 6.03 1.84
C GLU A 97 7.02 6.13 0.43
N ARG A 98 6.84 7.29 -0.20
CA ARG A 98 7.30 7.57 -1.56
C ARG A 98 7.89 8.97 -1.66
N ASP A 99 8.88 9.09 -2.55
CA ASP A 99 9.44 10.37 -2.96
C ASP A 99 9.85 11.25 -1.76
N CYS A 100 10.47 10.64 -0.73
CA CYS A 100 10.96 11.37 0.43
C CYS A 100 11.98 12.40 0.03
N VAL A 101 11.74 13.65 0.42
CA VAL A 101 12.60 14.80 0.11
C VAL A 101 13.30 15.23 1.40
N ARG A 102 14.62 15.21 1.38
CA ARG A 102 15.44 15.88 2.41
C ARG A 102 15.37 17.39 2.21
N ILE A 103 15.54 18.16 3.28
CA ILE A 103 15.57 19.64 3.22
C ILE A 103 16.67 20.13 2.27
N ASP A 104 17.77 19.39 2.14
CA ASP A 104 18.86 19.68 1.20
C ASP A 104 18.57 19.25 -0.25
N GLY A 105 17.42 18.62 -0.51
CA GLY A 105 17.00 18.18 -1.84
C GLY A 105 17.72 16.95 -2.38
N SER A 106 18.53 16.25 -1.57
CA SER A 106 19.55 15.32 -2.06
C SER A 106 19.14 13.87 -2.27
N SER A 107 17.90 13.42 -1.99
CA SER A 107 17.55 12.02 -2.30
C SER A 107 16.06 11.73 -2.37
N ASN A 108 15.67 10.96 -3.38
CA ASN A 108 14.37 10.32 -3.46
C ASN A 108 14.47 8.94 -2.82
N TYR A 109 13.81 8.75 -1.70
CA TYR A 109 13.67 7.46 -1.04
C TYR A 109 12.36 6.82 -1.46
N GLN A 110 12.40 5.53 -1.81
CA GLN A 110 11.21 4.78 -2.24
C GLN A 110 11.12 3.49 -1.45
N ASP A 111 10.61 3.56 -0.22
CA ASP A 111 10.42 2.34 0.56
C ASP A 111 9.24 2.47 1.52
N LYS A 112 8.87 1.34 2.13
CA LYS A 112 7.95 1.33 3.25
C LYS A 112 8.66 1.88 4.48
N ALA A 113 7.93 2.53 5.37
CA ALA A 113 8.48 2.99 6.64
C ALA A 113 9.20 1.83 7.36
N GLU A 114 10.48 2.03 7.69
CA GLU A 114 11.34 0.97 8.26
C GLU A 114 10.79 0.39 9.57
N GLU A 115 9.99 1.17 10.29
CA GLU A 115 9.48 0.86 11.62
C GLU A 115 8.01 0.40 11.61
N GLY A 116 7.40 0.27 10.43
CA GLY A 116 6.00 -0.14 10.32
C GLY A 116 5.81 -1.66 10.38
N ASN A 117 4.61 -2.08 10.78
CA ASN A 117 4.18 -3.47 10.58
C ASN A 117 3.88 -3.71 9.08
N THR A 118 4.94 -3.50 8.27
CA THR A 118 4.86 -3.55 6.81
C THR A 118 4.56 -4.94 6.28
N ASN A 119 4.74 -5.97 7.11
CA ASN A 119 4.45 -7.36 6.77
C ASN A 119 2.97 -7.72 6.93
N GLU A 120 2.18 -6.88 7.59
CA GLU A 120 0.76 -7.15 7.86
C GLU A 120 -0.17 -6.09 7.28
N GLY A 121 0.28 -4.85 7.13
CA GLY A 121 -0.52 -3.74 6.59
C GLY A 121 -0.51 -3.66 5.07
N LEU A 122 -1.65 -3.27 4.50
CA LEU A 122 -1.82 -2.94 3.08
C LEU A 122 -2.46 -1.56 2.95
N TRP A 123 -2.19 -0.88 1.84
CA TRP A 123 -3.00 0.27 1.46
C TRP A 123 -4.28 -0.23 0.80
N ILE A 124 -5.40 -0.14 1.53
CA ILE A 124 -6.72 -0.64 1.12
C ILE A 124 -7.67 0.54 1.08
N VAL A 125 -8.14 0.90 -0.10
CA VAL A 125 -8.89 2.15 -0.27
C VAL A 125 -9.98 2.04 -1.33
N SER A 126 -10.99 2.91 -1.20
CA SER A 126 -12.01 3.13 -2.24
C SER A 126 -12.29 4.63 -2.36
N PRO A 127 -12.34 5.20 -3.58
CA PRO A 127 -12.72 6.60 -3.76
C PRO A 127 -14.08 6.95 -3.14
N ALA A 128 -15.05 6.05 -3.26
CA ALA A 128 -16.38 6.19 -2.66
C ALA A 128 -16.47 5.67 -1.22
N GLN A 129 -15.34 5.30 -0.60
CA GLN A 129 -15.28 4.73 0.76
C GLN A 129 -16.09 3.43 0.92
N THR A 130 -16.18 2.63 -0.13
CA THR A 130 -16.79 1.31 -0.08
C THR A 130 -16.02 0.43 0.92
N PRO A 131 -16.68 -0.17 1.92
CA PRO A 131 -16.05 -1.11 2.82
C PRO A 131 -15.50 -2.32 2.07
N LEU A 132 -14.36 -2.87 2.52
CA LEU A 132 -13.72 -4.00 1.86
C LEU A 132 -14.68 -5.19 1.68
N ALA A 133 -15.45 -5.53 2.70
CA ALA A 133 -16.42 -6.63 2.68
C ALA A 133 -17.63 -6.40 1.74
N GLU A 134 -17.86 -5.17 1.31
CA GLU A 134 -18.94 -4.81 0.38
C GLU A 134 -18.45 -4.62 -1.06
N ALA A 135 -17.15 -4.80 -1.28
CA ALA A 135 -16.53 -4.61 -2.59
C ALA A 135 -17.08 -5.61 -3.61
N LYS A 136 -17.46 -5.12 -4.79
CA LYS A 136 -17.79 -5.96 -5.95
C LYS A 136 -16.57 -6.23 -6.83
N HIS A 137 -15.61 -5.31 -6.81
CA HIS A 137 -14.38 -5.34 -7.58
C HIS A 137 -13.21 -4.93 -6.69
N VAL A 138 -12.17 -5.77 -6.66
CA VAL A 138 -10.91 -5.51 -5.95
C VAL A 138 -9.78 -5.49 -6.97
N TYR A 139 -9.03 -4.39 -7.00
CA TYR A 139 -7.91 -4.18 -7.92
C TYR A 139 -6.59 -4.21 -7.14
N TRP A 140 -5.66 -5.07 -7.57
CA TRP A 140 -4.37 -5.31 -6.91
C TRP A 140 -3.22 -4.68 -7.67
N PHE A 141 -2.38 -3.92 -6.97
CA PHE A 141 -1.22 -3.19 -7.51
C PHE A 141 0.02 -3.39 -6.66
N GLU A 142 1.20 -3.13 -7.25
CA GLU A 142 2.46 -3.13 -6.53
C GLU A 142 2.67 -1.85 -5.70
N SER A 143 2.05 -0.74 -6.12
CA SER A 143 2.15 0.54 -5.40
C SER A 143 0.85 1.33 -5.43
N ALA A 144 0.68 2.22 -4.45
CA ALA A 144 -0.45 3.14 -4.40
C ALA A 144 -0.45 4.10 -5.60
N TYR A 145 0.72 4.50 -6.11
CA TYR A 145 0.81 5.30 -7.33
C TYR A 145 0.26 4.58 -8.55
N ASP A 146 0.58 3.29 -8.72
CA ASP A 146 0.06 2.49 -9.85
C ASP A 146 -1.47 2.40 -9.79
N ALA A 147 -2.03 2.24 -8.59
CA ALA A 147 -3.48 2.24 -8.37
C ALA A 147 -4.13 3.57 -8.75
N MET A 148 -3.56 4.70 -8.32
CA MET A 148 -4.05 6.03 -8.66
C MET A 148 -3.94 6.32 -10.16
N ALA A 149 -2.82 5.93 -10.80
CA ALA A 149 -2.63 6.08 -12.24
C ALA A 149 -3.64 5.24 -13.03
N TYR A 150 -3.88 4.00 -12.61
CA TYR A 150 -4.89 3.14 -13.23
C TYR A 150 -6.30 3.77 -13.14
N TYR A 151 -6.67 4.25 -11.96
CA TYR A 151 -7.94 4.95 -11.77
C TYR A 151 -8.05 6.15 -12.70
N GLN A 152 -7.03 7.02 -12.75
CA GLN A 152 -7.00 8.19 -13.63
C GLN A 152 -7.23 7.84 -15.10
N LEU A 153 -6.58 6.80 -15.60
CA LEU A 153 -6.66 6.40 -17.00
C LEU A 153 -8.01 5.78 -17.38
N HIS A 154 -8.69 5.15 -16.42
CA HIS A 154 -9.86 4.32 -16.73
C HIS A 154 -11.19 4.84 -16.17
N GLN A 155 -11.19 5.79 -15.21
CA GLN A 155 -12.42 6.25 -14.53
C GLN A 155 -13.49 6.83 -15.48
N ALA A 156 -13.07 7.48 -16.56
CA ALA A 156 -14.02 8.07 -17.52
C ALA A 156 -14.80 7.02 -18.31
N GLN A 157 -14.22 5.85 -18.49
CA GLN A 157 -14.82 4.74 -19.24
C GLN A 157 -15.46 3.68 -18.34
N ASN A 158 -15.06 3.64 -17.05
CA ASN A 158 -15.54 2.66 -16.09
C ASN A 158 -15.91 3.34 -14.75
N GLN A 159 -17.19 3.67 -14.62
CA GLN A 159 -17.73 4.31 -13.41
C GLN A 159 -17.72 3.39 -12.18
N GLU A 160 -17.65 2.08 -12.35
CA GLU A 160 -17.55 1.11 -11.26
C GLU A 160 -16.27 1.30 -10.44
N LEU A 161 -15.21 1.89 -11.02
CA LEU A 161 -13.98 2.20 -10.32
C LEU A 161 -14.17 3.14 -9.13
N GLN A 162 -15.20 3.96 -9.13
CA GLN A 162 -15.51 4.83 -7.98
C GLN A 162 -15.84 4.02 -6.72
N LYS A 163 -16.50 2.87 -6.88
CA LYS A 163 -16.92 1.97 -5.80
C LYS A 163 -16.00 0.77 -5.63
N ALA A 164 -15.04 0.60 -6.52
CA ALA A 164 -14.06 -0.46 -6.41
C ALA A 164 -13.12 -0.24 -5.21
N VAL A 165 -12.57 -1.32 -4.70
CA VAL A 165 -11.50 -1.28 -3.72
C VAL A 165 -10.16 -1.49 -4.42
N PHE A 166 -9.20 -0.66 -4.11
CA PHE A 166 -7.83 -0.69 -4.60
C PHE A 166 -6.92 -1.16 -3.48
N VAL A 167 -6.06 -2.12 -3.76
CA VAL A 167 -5.10 -2.70 -2.81
C VAL A 167 -3.70 -2.52 -3.36
N SER A 168 -2.84 -1.81 -2.62
CA SER A 168 -1.40 -1.80 -2.88
C SER A 168 -0.69 -2.74 -1.91
N THR A 169 0.15 -3.62 -2.45
CA THR A 169 1.00 -4.51 -1.66
C THR A 169 2.29 -3.82 -1.20
N GLY A 170 2.59 -2.65 -1.76
CA GLY A 170 3.84 -1.90 -1.53
C GLY A 170 5.08 -2.73 -1.87
N GLY A 171 5.01 -3.56 -2.89
CA GLY A 171 6.03 -4.49 -3.32
C GLY A 171 5.51 -5.94 -3.35
N LYS A 172 6.28 -6.89 -2.82
CA LYS A 172 5.92 -8.31 -2.85
C LYS A 172 4.66 -8.58 -1.99
N PRO A 173 3.61 -9.24 -2.56
CA PRO A 173 2.47 -9.72 -1.78
C PRO A 173 2.93 -10.70 -0.70
N ILE A 174 2.34 -10.60 0.49
CA ILE A 174 2.57 -11.53 1.60
C ILE A 174 1.32 -12.38 1.77
N GLU A 175 1.51 -13.68 1.86
CA GLU A 175 0.45 -14.69 1.87
C GLU A 175 -0.67 -14.37 2.88
N LYS A 176 -0.29 -14.04 4.13
CA LYS A 176 -1.28 -13.71 5.17
C LYS A 176 -2.14 -12.50 4.78
N GLN A 177 -1.53 -11.40 4.34
CA GLN A 177 -2.22 -10.18 3.94
C GLN A 177 -3.20 -10.45 2.79
N THR A 178 -2.72 -11.18 1.80
CA THR A 178 -3.49 -11.53 0.60
C THR A 178 -4.70 -12.38 0.98
N ARG A 179 -4.50 -13.39 1.81
CA ARG A 179 -5.57 -14.28 2.31
C ARG A 179 -6.63 -13.51 3.07
N ASP A 180 -6.24 -12.64 4.01
CA ASP A 180 -7.17 -11.84 4.80
C ASP A 180 -8.07 -10.94 3.91
N VAL A 181 -7.53 -10.33 2.86
CA VAL A 181 -8.33 -9.57 1.89
C VAL A 181 -9.26 -10.49 1.11
N LEU A 182 -8.76 -11.62 0.59
CA LEU A 182 -9.55 -12.55 -0.21
C LEU A 182 -10.71 -13.14 0.59
N GLU A 183 -10.49 -13.54 1.83
CA GLU A 183 -11.55 -14.07 2.70
C GLU A 183 -12.69 -13.07 2.93
N LEU A 184 -12.36 -11.78 3.06
CA LEU A 184 -13.36 -10.71 3.18
C LEU A 184 -14.07 -10.40 1.87
N THR A 185 -13.46 -10.74 0.72
CA THR A 185 -13.93 -10.34 -0.60
C THR A 185 -14.22 -11.53 -1.53
N ILE A 186 -14.51 -12.72 -0.98
CA ILE A 186 -14.80 -13.94 -1.76
C ILE A 186 -15.80 -13.72 -2.92
N PRO A 187 -16.91 -12.95 -2.74
CA PRO A 187 -17.86 -12.74 -3.85
C PRO A 187 -17.38 -11.69 -4.86
N ALA A 188 -16.30 -10.97 -4.59
CA ALA A 188 -15.82 -9.90 -5.46
C ALA A 188 -14.97 -10.41 -6.62
N THR A 189 -15.06 -9.72 -7.76
CA THR A 189 -14.15 -9.94 -8.88
C THR A 189 -12.75 -9.40 -8.55
N GLN A 190 -11.75 -10.26 -8.62
CA GLN A 190 -10.36 -9.90 -8.36
C GLN A 190 -9.65 -9.50 -9.65
N HIS A 191 -9.13 -8.27 -9.72
CA HIS A 191 -8.42 -7.72 -10.88
C HIS A 191 -6.93 -7.59 -10.52
N ILE A 192 -6.05 -8.29 -11.23
CA ILE A 192 -4.61 -8.31 -10.97
C ILE A 192 -3.92 -7.36 -11.92
N CYS A 193 -3.47 -6.22 -11.41
CA CYS A 193 -2.89 -5.11 -12.17
C CYS A 193 -1.41 -4.88 -11.83
N PHE A 194 -0.66 -5.95 -11.59
CA PHE A 194 0.79 -5.87 -11.35
C PHE A 194 1.56 -5.52 -12.61
N ASN A 195 2.74 -4.95 -12.43
CA ASN A 195 3.61 -4.50 -13.51
C ASN A 195 3.95 -5.61 -14.52
N ASN A 196 4.04 -5.27 -15.78
CA ASN A 196 4.38 -6.20 -16.86
C ASN A 196 5.90 -6.44 -16.94
N ASN A 197 6.49 -6.92 -15.85
CA ASN A 197 7.89 -7.29 -15.73
C ASN A 197 8.04 -8.64 -14.99
N ARG A 198 9.28 -9.16 -14.89
CA ARG A 198 9.52 -10.47 -14.25
C ARG A 198 9.01 -10.56 -12.80
N LYS A 199 9.12 -9.46 -12.03
CA LYS A 199 8.60 -9.42 -10.64
C LYS A 199 7.08 -9.47 -10.63
N GLY A 200 6.42 -8.62 -11.39
CA GLY A 200 4.97 -8.56 -11.48
C GLY A 200 4.35 -9.87 -11.98
N TRP A 201 5.01 -10.57 -12.92
CA TRP A 201 4.59 -11.91 -13.35
C TRP A 201 4.65 -12.94 -12.22
N ASN A 202 5.69 -12.90 -11.37
CA ASN A 202 5.78 -13.77 -10.21
C ASN A 202 4.68 -13.44 -9.19
N PHE A 203 4.45 -12.16 -8.88
CA PHE A 203 3.41 -11.72 -7.95
C PHE A 203 2.00 -12.11 -8.45
N LYS A 204 1.76 -11.92 -9.75
CA LYS A 204 0.51 -12.36 -10.38
C LYS A 204 0.26 -13.85 -10.13
N ARG A 205 1.26 -14.69 -10.36
CA ARG A 205 1.15 -16.14 -10.15
C ARG A 205 0.91 -16.50 -8.69
N GLU A 206 1.63 -15.86 -7.75
CA GLU A 206 1.45 -16.06 -6.31
C GLU A 206 0.01 -15.70 -5.89
N LEU A 207 -0.49 -14.54 -6.32
CA LEU A 207 -1.85 -14.10 -6.02
C LEU A 207 -2.91 -15.02 -6.65
N GLN A 208 -2.73 -15.45 -7.89
CA GLN A 208 -3.65 -16.40 -8.55
C GLN A 208 -3.73 -17.72 -7.78
N GLN A 209 -2.60 -18.23 -7.29
CA GLN A 209 -2.58 -19.45 -6.47
C GLN A 209 -3.36 -19.26 -5.16
N GLU A 210 -3.20 -18.11 -4.50
CA GLU A 210 -3.90 -17.83 -3.25
C GLU A 210 -5.42 -17.63 -3.49
N ILE A 211 -5.83 -16.98 -4.57
CA ILE A 211 -7.25 -16.90 -4.98
C ILE A 211 -7.84 -18.30 -5.14
N CYS A 212 -7.16 -19.20 -5.86
CA CYS A 212 -7.63 -20.56 -6.05
C CYS A 212 -7.77 -21.32 -4.72
N ARG A 213 -6.81 -21.18 -3.79
CA ARG A 213 -6.86 -21.80 -2.48
C ARG A 213 -8.06 -21.30 -1.65
N THR A 214 -8.22 -19.98 -1.59
CA THR A 214 -9.28 -19.33 -0.79
C THR A 214 -10.67 -19.71 -1.30
N VAL A 215 -10.87 -19.72 -2.63
CA VAL A 215 -12.16 -20.13 -3.24
C VAL A 215 -12.45 -21.60 -2.94
N HIS A 216 -11.47 -22.50 -3.04
CA HIS A 216 -11.65 -23.92 -2.70
C HIS A 216 -12.06 -24.12 -1.24
N SER A 217 -11.35 -23.47 -0.32
CA SER A 217 -11.68 -23.54 1.11
C SER A 217 -13.11 -23.07 1.40
N ALA A 218 -13.54 -21.97 0.77
CA ALA A 218 -14.90 -21.44 0.95
C ALA A 218 -15.99 -22.40 0.44
N ILE A 219 -15.72 -23.15 -0.64
CA ILE A 219 -16.66 -24.13 -1.18
C ILE A 219 -16.77 -25.35 -0.24
N GLU A 220 -15.66 -25.79 0.35
CA GLU A 220 -15.63 -26.92 1.29
C GLU A 220 -16.33 -26.60 2.61
N GLU A 221 -16.27 -25.36 3.08
CA GLU A 221 -16.93 -24.89 4.31
C GLU A 221 -18.44 -24.67 4.17
N THR A 222 -18.95 -24.64 2.95
CA THR A 222 -20.40 -24.49 2.72
C THR A 222 -21.08 -25.85 2.92
N PRO A 223 -21.78 -26.14 4.06
CA PRO A 223 -22.41 -27.42 4.25
C PRO A 223 -23.51 -27.61 3.19
N GLU A 224 -23.46 -28.76 2.49
CA GLU A 224 -24.55 -29.16 1.63
C GLU A 224 -25.86 -29.09 2.44
N ARG A 225 -26.77 -28.21 2.05
CA ARG A 225 -28.13 -28.24 2.55
C ARG A 225 -28.72 -29.58 2.09
N LYS A 226 -28.80 -30.52 3.01
CA LYS A 226 -29.60 -31.74 2.76
C LYS A 226 -31.05 -31.32 2.45
N PRO A 227 -31.64 -31.94 1.46
CA PRO A 227 -33.01 -31.67 1.08
C PRO A 227 -34.04 -31.93 2.19
#